data_d479d92e3d2574fb54af0895d61b3eaa
#
_entry.id   d479d92e3d2574fb54af0895d61b3eaa
#
_cell.length_a   1.000
_cell.length_b   1.000
_cell.length_c   1.000
_cell.angle_alpha   90.00
_cell.angle_beta   90.00
_cell.angle_gamma   90.00
#
_symmetry.space_group_name_H-M   'P 1'
#
loop_
_entity.id
_entity.type
_entity.pdbx_description
1 polymer ?
#
loop_
_entity_poly.entity_id
_entity_poly.type
_entity_poly.pdbx_seq_one_letter_code
_entity_poly.pdbx_strand_id
1 'polypeptide(L)'
;MKVAIIFGSKSDTEVMRGAANALREFDIPFEAYVLSAHRVPEKLEEVIKKLEETGCEAIIAGAGLAAHLPGVIASKTTLPVIGEPIKAAVEG
;
A
#
# COMPACT_ATOMS: atom_id res chain seq x y z
N MET A 1 -2.99 -15.59 -7.13
CA MET A 1 -3.21 -14.54 -6.14
C MET A 1 -2.43 -13.30 -6.52
N LYS A 2 -3.04 -12.14 -6.47
CA LYS A 2 -2.35 -10.88 -6.74
C LYS A 2 -2.51 -9.95 -5.56
N VAL A 3 -1.44 -9.23 -5.23
CA VAL A 3 -1.40 -8.32 -4.09
C VAL A 3 -0.99 -6.94 -4.58
N ALA A 4 -1.52 -5.90 -3.97
CA ALA A 4 -1.10 -4.54 -4.27
C ALA A 4 -0.30 -3.98 -3.09
N ILE A 5 0.69 -3.17 -3.41
CA ILE A 5 1.47 -2.45 -2.41
C ILE A 5 1.24 -0.97 -2.64
N ILE A 6 0.75 -0.26 -1.62
CA ILE A 6 0.48 1.17 -1.74
C ILE A 6 1.19 1.91 -0.61
N PHE A 7 2.05 2.84 -0.99
CA PHE A 7 2.75 3.69 -0.04
C PHE A 7 2.47 5.15 -0.37
N GLY A 8 2.55 6.01 0.64
CA GLY A 8 2.15 7.39 0.47
C GLY A 8 3.23 8.33 0.01
N SER A 9 4.47 7.89 0.00
CA SER A 9 5.58 8.78 -0.33
C SER A 9 6.73 8.02 -0.94
N LYS A 10 7.44 8.68 -1.85
CA LYS A 10 8.64 8.11 -2.43
C LYS A 10 9.72 7.87 -1.39
N SER A 11 9.67 8.59 -0.28
CA SER A 11 10.66 8.40 0.78
C SER A 11 10.51 7.04 1.45
N ASP A 12 9.41 6.33 1.20
CA ASP A 12 9.18 5.02 1.77
C ASP A 12 9.64 3.89 0.84
N THR A 13 10.41 4.23 -0.18
CA THR A 13 10.79 3.27 -1.23
C THR A 13 11.51 2.04 -0.67
N GLU A 14 12.35 2.23 0.33
CA GLU A 14 13.09 1.09 0.88
C GLU A 14 12.17 0.08 1.53
N VAL A 15 11.19 0.57 2.27
CA VAL A 15 10.23 -0.34 2.91
C VAL A 15 9.38 -1.02 1.85
N MET A 16 8.95 -0.25 0.85
CA MET A 16 8.20 -0.82 -0.26
C MET A 16 8.99 -1.91 -0.98
N ARG A 17 10.29 -1.66 -1.19
CA ARG A 17 11.15 -2.64 -1.84
C ARG A 17 11.25 -3.92 -1.02
N GLY A 18 11.32 -3.78 0.31
CA GLY A 18 11.34 -4.96 1.18
C GLY A 18 10.08 -5.79 1.03
N ALA A 19 8.92 -5.15 1.00
CA ALA A 19 7.67 -5.85 0.80
C ALA A 19 7.64 -6.53 -0.56
N ALA A 20 8.09 -5.82 -1.60
CA ALA A 20 8.12 -6.37 -2.95
C ALA A 20 9.03 -7.59 -3.03
N ASN A 21 10.19 -7.51 -2.39
CA ASN A 21 11.13 -8.63 -2.41
C ASN A 21 10.56 -9.84 -1.71
N ALA A 22 9.84 -9.63 -0.61
CA ALA A 22 9.21 -10.75 0.10
C ALA A 22 8.18 -11.43 -0.80
N LEU A 23 7.39 -10.64 -1.52
CA LEU A 23 6.40 -11.21 -2.43
C LEU A 23 7.04 -11.97 -3.57
N ARG A 24 8.16 -11.45 -4.09
CA ARG A 24 8.90 -12.16 -5.14
C ARG A 24 9.44 -13.49 -4.65
N GLU A 25 9.90 -13.51 -3.42
CA GLU A 25 10.44 -14.73 -2.82
C GLU A 25 9.38 -15.83 -2.77
N PHE A 26 8.14 -15.46 -2.56
CA PHE A 26 7.04 -16.42 -2.50
C PHE A 26 6.29 -16.53 -3.82
N ASP A 27 6.83 -15.96 -4.88
CA ASP A 27 6.22 -16.00 -6.22
C ASP A 27 4.81 -15.46 -6.24
N ILE A 28 4.56 -14.40 -5.47
CA ILE A 28 3.26 -13.75 -5.43
C ILE A 28 3.29 -12.54 -6.36
N PRO A 29 2.48 -12.52 -7.43
CA PRO A 29 2.43 -11.35 -8.30
C PRO A 29 1.88 -10.13 -7.56
N PHE A 30 2.44 -8.96 -7.87
CA PHE A 30 2.01 -7.75 -7.20
C PHE A 30 2.12 -6.54 -8.11
N GLU A 31 1.41 -5.49 -7.73
CA GLU A 31 1.55 -4.16 -8.32
C GLU A 31 1.86 -3.20 -7.20
N ALA A 32 2.72 -2.22 -7.48
CA ALA A 32 3.15 -1.26 -6.46
C ALA A 32 2.80 0.16 -6.87
N TYR A 33 2.30 0.95 -5.94
CA TYR A 33 1.88 2.32 -6.19
C TYR A 33 2.40 3.24 -5.09
N VAL A 34 2.73 4.47 -5.49
CA VAL A 34 3.03 5.53 -4.54
C VAL A 34 1.91 6.56 -4.67
N LEU A 35 1.01 6.59 -3.69
CA LEU A 35 -0.18 7.42 -3.73
C LEU A 35 -0.42 8.04 -2.36
N SER A 36 -0.43 9.36 -2.29
CA SER A 36 -0.73 10.05 -1.04
C SER A 36 -2.24 10.21 -0.89
N ALA A 37 -2.78 9.76 0.23
CA ALA A 37 -4.20 9.90 0.50
C ALA A 37 -4.61 11.37 0.62
N HIS A 38 -3.67 12.23 1.01
CA HIS A 38 -3.95 13.65 1.16
C HIS A 38 -3.85 14.41 -0.16
N ARG A 39 -2.85 14.05 -0.97
CA ARG A 39 -2.56 14.81 -2.18
C ARG A 39 -3.36 14.35 -3.37
N VAL A 40 -3.66 13.07 -3.46
CA VAL A 40 -4.38 12.52 -4.61
C VAL A 40 -5.45 11.53 -4.18
N PRO A 41 -6.42 11.98 -3.36
CA PRO A 41 -7.43 11.03 -2.83
C PRO A 41 -8.26 10.39 -3.94
N GLU A 42 -8.56 11.13 -5.00
CA GLU A 42 -9.36 10.59 -6.09
C GLU A 42 -8.61 9.50 -6.84
N LYS A 43 -7.31 9.72 -7.03
CA LYS A 43 -6.48 8.72 -7.68
C LYS A 43 -6.41 7.45 -6.86
N LEU A 44 -6.30 7.60 -5.55
CA LEU A 44 -6.27 6.45 -4.66
C LEU A 44 -7.57 5.65 -4.80
N GLU A 45 -8.72 6.34 -4.82
CA GLU A 45 -9.99 5.63 -4.97
C GLU A 45 -10.07 4.90 -6.31
N GLU A 46 -9.59 5.52 -7.38
CA GLU A 46 -9.59 4.88 -8.69
C GLU A 46 -8.75 3.62 -8.69
N VAL A 47 -7.57 3.69 -8.07
CA VAL A 47 -6.68 2.55 -8.03
C VAL A 47 -7.30 1.42 -7.22
N ILE A 48 -7.90 1.74 -6.08
CA ILE A 48 -8.53 0.72 -5.24
C ILE A 48 -9.65 0.03 -6.01
N LYS A 49 -10.48 0.81 -6.68
CA LYS A 49 -11.58 0.24 -7.46
C LYS A 49 -11.06 -0.67 -8.56
N LYS A 50 -10.02 -0.24 -9.24
CA LYS A 50 -9.42 -1.04 -10.30
C LYS A 50 -8.86 -2.35 -9.74
N LEU A 51 -8.22 -2.27 -8.57
CA LEU A 51 -7.67 -3.46 -7.94
C LEU A 51 -8.77 -4.48 -7.62
N GLU A 52 -9.89 -4.00 -7.11
CA GLU A 52 -11.01 -4.88 -6.83
C GLU A 52 -11.53 -5.54 -8.11
N GLU A 53 -11.61 -4.76 -9.18
CA GLU A 53 -12.14 -5.26 -10.45
C GLU A 53 -11.21 -6.25 -11.13
N THR A 54 -9.93 -6.13 -10.89
CA THR A 54 -8.94 -6.99 -11.56
C THR A 54 -8.50 -8.18 -10.71
N GLY A 55 -9.19 -8.44 -9.62
CA GLY A 55 -8.95 -9.65 -8.85
C GLY A 55 -7.86 -9.57 -7.81
N CYS A 56 -7.51 -8.36 -7.38
CA CYS A 56 -6.56 -8.20 -6.29
C CYS A 56 -7.15 -8.80 -5.01
N GLU A 57 -6.34 -9.51 -4.23
CA GLU A 57 -6.83 -10.21 -3.06
C GLU A 57 -6.43 -9.58 -1.74
N ALA A 58 -5.44 -8.71 -1.74
CA ALA A 58 -5.02 -8.05 -0.52
C ALA A 58 -4.21 -6.81 -0.86
N ILE A 59 -4.19 -5.85 0.05
CA ILE A 59 -3.43 -4.61 -0.14
C ILE A 59 -2.49 -4.45 1.04
N ILE A 60 -1.21 -4.25 0.74
CA ILE A 60 -0.21 -3.91 1.75
C ILE A 60 -0.02 -2.41 1.69
N ALA A 61 -0.26 -1.73 2.80
CA ALA A 61 -0.21 -0.28 2.83
C ALA A 61 0.81 0.20 3.84
N GLY A 62 1.62 1.18 3.46
CA GLY A 62 2.61 1.72 4.36
C GLY A 62 2.00 2.54 5.47
N ALA A 63 2.45 2.30 6.69
CA ALA A 63 1.95 3.00 7.87
C ALA A 63 3.09 3.80 8.49
N GLY A 64 3.19 5.07 8.14
CA GLY A 64 4.23 5.94 8.66
C GLY A 64 3.80 6.69 9.91
N LEU A 65 4.37 7.86 10.10
CA LEU A 65 4.10 8.66 11.29
C LEU A 65 2.62 8.94 11.49
N ALA A 66 1.96 9.31 10.42
CA ALA A 66 0.53 9.61 10.49
C ALA A 66 -0.29 8.33 10.51
N ALA A 67 0.26 7.26 9.99
CA ALA A 67 -0.37 5.94 9.99
C ALA A 67 -1.80 5.94 9.46
N HIS A 68 -2.14 6.91 8.60
CA HIS A 68 -3.50 7.03 8.13
C HIS A 68 -3.79 6.20 6.89
N LEU A 69 -2.78 5.94 6.08
CA LEU A 69 -3.01 5.31 4.79
C LEU A 69 -3.69 3.96 4.88
N PRO A 70 -3.24 3.03 5.74
CA PRO A 70 -3.94 1.75 5.83
C PRO A 70 -5.41 1.91 6.24
N GLY A 71 -5.69 2.82 7.18
CA GLY A 71 -7.06 3.06 7.61
C GLY A 71 -7.91 3.68 6.52
N VAL A 72 -7.34 4.63 5.79
CA VAL A 72 -8.06 5.26 4.68
C VAL A 72 -8.40 4.20 3.62
N ILE A 73 -7.43 3.37 3.27
CA ILE A 73 -7.67 2.32 2.27
C ILE A 73 -8.72 1.33 2.79
N ALA A 74 -8.61 0.92 4.04
CA ALA A 74 -9.55 -0.03 4.61
C ALA A 74 -10.97 0.50 4.61
N SER A 75 -11.13 1.82 4.71
CA SER A 75 -12.46 2.42 4.69
C SER A 75 -13.09 2.43 3.30
N LYS A 76 -12.31 2.10 2.25
CA LYS A 76 -12.75 2.19 0.88
C LYS A 76 -12.86 0.84 0.18
N THR A 77 -12.54 -0.24 0.86
CA THR A 77 -12.54 -1.56 0.22
C THR A 77 -12.84 -2.64 1.24
N THR A 78 -13.37 -3.76 0.75
CA THR A 78 -13.56 -4.94 1.59
C THR A 78 -12.38 -5.89 1.50
N LEU A 79 -11.38 -5.56 0.69
CA LEU A 79 -10.17 -6.39 0.63
C LEU A 79 -9.39 -6.28 1.94
N PRO A 80 -8.71 -7.35 2.35
CA PRO A 80 -7.82 -7.26 3.51
C PRO A 80 -6.74 -6.21 3.28
N VAL A 81 -6.52 -5.36 4.27
CA VAL A 81 -5.49 -4.34 4.22
C VAL A 81 -4.50 -4.60 5.34
N ILE A 82 -3.24 -4.80 4.95
CA ILE A 82 -2.17 -5.11 5.88
C ILE A 82 -1.30 -3.88 6.02
N GLY A 83 -1.17 -3.37 7.24
CA GLY A 83 -0.31 -2.23 7.48
C GLY A 83 1.15 -2.64 7.59
N GLU A 84 2.01 -2.01 6.79
CA GLU A 84 3.44 -2.24 6.86
C GLU A 84 4.07 -1.10 7.64
N PRO A 85 4.60 -1.35 8.84
CA PRO A 85 5.17 -0.26 9.64
C PRO A 85 6.35 0.38 8.92
N ILE A 86 6.37 1.70 8.90
CA ILE A 86 7.47 2.46 8.35
C ILE A 86 8.19 3.09 9.52
N LYS A 87 9.47 2.79 9.62
CA LYS A 87 10.28 3.37 10.66
C LYS A 87 10.59 4.80 10.25
N ALA A 88 9.78 5.68 10.71
CA ALA A 88 9.87 7.05 10.24
C ALA A 88 11.04 7.80 10.86
N ALA A 89 11.25 9.00 10.33
CA ALA A 89 12.34 9.85 10.78
C ALA A 89 12.16 10.31 12.21
N VAL A 90 11.07 9.95 12.82
CA VAL A 90 10.83 10.29 14.22
C VAL A 90 11.93 9.77 15.12
N GLU A 91 12.68 8.83 14.60
CA GLU A 91 13.83 8.31 15.31
C GLU A 91 14.90 9.34 15.54
N GLY A 92 14.94 10.28 14.67
CA GLY A 92 15.97 11.31 14.72
C GLY A 92 15.99 12.08 15.97
#